data_f10c7a830a7442077fbfc3f9ec2b0784
#
_entry.id   f10c7a830a7442077fbfc3f9ec2b0784
#
_cell.length_a   1.000
_cell.length_b   1.000
_cell.length_c   1.000
_cell.angle_alpha   90.00
_cell.angle_beta   90.00
_cell.angle_gamma   90.00
#
_symmetry.space_group_name_H-M   'P 1'
#
loop_
_entity.id
_entity.type
_entity.pdbx_description
1 polymer ?
#
loop_
_entity_poly.entity_id
_entity_poly.type
_entity_poly.pdbx_seq_one_letter_code
_entity_poly.pdbx_strand_id
1 'polypeptide(L)'
;IGNFRFIPEKYKKRFKASVIVNFENNLKCNFKARIRFNGDQKDHIAIKENVLEQSIDVHLMSGHIYGITKFKLLRENTRGKLEDEIFFMELLKQLNYLAPRTMYVNTKISGFRSKMIFQEKAVKELLEFNQRREGPIYEGDERFIWRLAQKVESNQLGNHAAGLLPIIDSGFKSMLARQVNTQLISKSKNHSLMSSNALSNLNLAYLLYNNMYNESRI
;
A
#
# COMPACT_ATOMS: atom_id res chain seq x y z
N ILE A 1 19.48 -12.85 -0.87
CA ILE A 1 18.64 -12.11 0.08
C ILE A 1 18.87 -12.79 1.43
N GLY A 2 19.69 -12.15 2.30
CA GLY A 2 20.15 -12.74 3.55
C GLY A 2 19.00 -13.10 4.52
N ASN A 3 19.34 -13.41 5.75
CA ASN A 3 18.39 -13.83 6.80
C ASN A 3 17.42 -12.72 7.28
N PHE A 4 17.28 -11.60 6.55
CA PHE A 4 16.38 -10.52 6.90
C PHE A 4 14.91 -10.91 6.69
N ARG A 5 14.08 -10.66 7.70
CA ARG A 5 12.62 -10.79 7.63
C ARG A 5 11.98 -9.65 6.83
N PHE A 6 12.61 -8.47 6.84
CA PHE A 6 12.11 -7.25 6.22
C PHE A 6 12.95 -6.85 5.00
N ILE A 7 12.32 -6.16 4.05
CA ILE A 7 12.97 -5.65 2.83
C ILE A 7 13.53 -4.26 3.11
N PRO A 8 14.86 -4.08 3.12
CA PRO A 8 15.47 -2.77 3.37
C PRO A 8 15.07 -1.71 2.35
N GLU A 9 14.84 -0.47 2.80
CA GLU A 9 14.43 0.65 1.95
C GLU A 9 15.39 0.94 0.79
N LYS A 10 16.69 0.66 0.96
CA LYS A 10 17.68 0.85 -0.11
C LYS A 10 17.38 0.08 -1.39
N TYR A 11 16.60 -1.02 -1.31
CA TYR A 11 16.20 -1.83 -2.47
C TYR A 11 14.87 -1.37 -3.10
N LYS A 12 14.15 -0.41 -2.49
CA LYS A 12 12.86 0.09 -2.96
C LYS A 12 12.96 1.35 -3.83
N LYS A 13 14.12 1.63 -4.42
CA LYS A 13 14.30 2.77 -5.33
C LYS A 13 13.49 2.59 -6.61
N ARG A 14 12.84 3.66 -7.09
CA ARG A 14 12.10 3.65 -8.35
C ARG A 14 13.05 3.69 -9.55
N PHE A 15 12.72 2.93 -10.57
CA PHE A 15 13.41 2.94 -11.86
C PHE A 15 12.41 2.97 -13.03
N LYS A 16 12.89 3.35 -14.20
CA LYS A 16 12.08 3.40 -15.44
C LYS A 16 11.84 1.99 -15.96
N ALA A 17 10.62 1.74 -16.46
CA ALA A 17 10.24 0.48 -17.07
C ALA A 17 9.22 0.73 -18.19
N SER A 18 9.00 -0.29 -19.02
CA SER A 18 7.89 -0.39 -19.95
C SER A 18 6.90 -1.42 -19.43
N VAL A 19 5.61 -1.09 -19.47
CA VAL A 19 4.51 -1.98 -19.10
C VAL A 19 3.67 -2.23 -20.33
N ILE A 20 3.59 -3.49 -20.75
CA ILE A 20 2.76 -3.92 -21.86
C ILE A 20 1.50 -4.58 -21.28
N VAL A 21 0.35 -4.11 -21.67
CA VAL A 21 -0.95 -4.65 -21.27
C VAL A 21 -1.63 -5.24 -22.51
N ASN A 22 -2.02 -6.49 -22.40
CA ASN A 22 -2.87 -7.15 -23.41
C ASN A 22 -4.27 -7.24 -22.81
N PHE A 23 -5.23 -6.64 -23.46
CA PHE A 23 -6.64 -6.67 -23.10
C PHE A 23 -7.34 -7.84 -23.80
N GLU A 24 -8.49 -8.28 -23.27
CA GLU A 24 -9.26 -9.42 -23.81
C GLU A 24 -9.72 -9.22 -25.26
N ASN A 25 -9.92 -7.97 -25.68
CA ASN A 25 -10.28 -7.61 -27.06
C ASN A 25 -9.08 -7.57 -28.02
N ASN A 26 -7.97 -8.23 -27.70
CA ASN A 26 -6.71 -8.21 -28.44
C ASN A 26 -6.03 -6.85 -28.56
N LEU A 27 -6.51 -5.83 -27.85
CA LEU A 27 -5.84 -4.54 -27.78
C LEU A 27 -4.56 -4.67 -26.95
N LYS A 28 -3.45 -4.22 -27.53
CA LYS A 28 -2.14 -4.21 -26.88
C LYS A 28 -1.67 -2.78 -26.69
N CYS A 29 -1.47 -2.37 -25.44
CA CYS A 29 -0.98 -1.04 -25.09
C CYS A 29 0.39 -1.13 -24.44
N ASN A 30 1.25 -0.15 -24.75
CA ASN A 30 2.58 -0.02 -24.17
C ASN A 30 2.67 1.30 -23.40
N PHE A 31 2.99 1.24 -22.11
CA PHE A 31 3.05 2.36 -21.21
C PHE A 31 4.48 2.56 -20.68
N LYS A 32 4.96 3.80 -20.69
CA LYS A 32 6.13 4.17 -19.91
C LYS A 32 5.73 4.22 -18.44
N ALA A 33 6.54 3.61 -17.58
CA ALA A 33 6.24 3.53 -16.15
C ALA A 33 7.48 3.78 -15.28
N ARG A 34 7.24 4.11 -14.02
CA ARG A 34 8.22 4.00 -12.94
C ARG A 34 7.76 2.90 -12.01
N ILE A 35 8.62 1.93 -11.75
CA ILE A 35 8.32 0.80 -10.89
C ILE A 35 9.30 0.74 -9.72
N ARG A 36 8.90 0.11 -8.64
CA ARG A 36 9.76 -0.24 -7.51
C ARG A 36 9.27 -1.52 -6.86
N PHE A 37 10.07 -2.13 -6.02
CA PHE A 37 9.62 -3.20 -5.15
C PHE A 37 8.55 -2.68 -4.19
N ASN A 38 7.52 -3.50 -3.97
CA ASN A 38 6.45 -3.24 -3.02
C ASN A 38 6.55 -4.23 -1.86
N GLY A 39 6.11 -3.77 -0.69
CA GLY A 39 6.06 -4.54 0.54
C GLY A 39 7.24 -4.27 1.47
N ASP A 40 7.02 -4.52 2.73
CA ASP A 40 7.99 -4.34 3.81
C ASP A 40 8.49 -5.68 4.31
N GLN A 41 7.67 -6.72 4.27
CA GLN A 41 8.01 -8.07 4.69
C GLN A 41 8.52 -8.93 3.54
N LYS A 42 9.19 -10.02 3.91
CA LYS A 42 9.81 -10.97 2.98
C LYS A 42 8.79 -11.82 2.19
N ASP A 43 7.54 -11.90 2.63
CA ASP A 43 6.44 -12.56 1.91
C ASP A 43 6.16 -11.95 0.54
N HIS A 44 6.52 -10.68 0.35
CA HIS A 44 6.47 -9.99 -0.95
C HIS A 44 7.55 -10.45 -1.94
N ILE A 45 8.44 -11.36 -1.55
CA ILE A 45 9.55 -11.87 -2.37
C ILE A 45 9.59 -13.39 -2.28
N ALA A 46 9.75 -14.08 -3.41
CA ALA A 46 10.11 -15.49 -3.46
C ALA A 46 11.07 -15.76 -4.61
N ILE A 47 11.80 -16.84 -4.49
CA ILE A 47 12.59 -17.40 -5.59
C ILE A 47 11.84 -18.62 -6.08
N LYS A 48 11.38 -18.61 -7.32
CA LYS A 48 10.77 -19.73 -8.01
C LYS A 48 11.55 -19.97 -9.28
N GLU A 49 11.95 -21.22 -9.52
CA GLU A 49 12.72 -21.61 -10.73
C GLU A 49 13.97 -20.75 -10.97
N ASN A 50 14.69 -20.41 -9.90
CA ASN A 50 15.83 -19.51 -9.90
C ASN A 50 15.53 -18.05 -10.34
N VAL A 51 14.28 -17.67 -10.47
CA VAL A 51 13.84 -16.30 -10.79
C VAL A 51 13.24 -15.64 -9.57
N LEU A 52 13.57 -14.37 -9.37
CA LEU A 52 13.00 -13.56 -8.31
C LEU A 52 11.58 -13.12 -8.66
N GLU A 53 10.59 -13.72 -8.01
CA GLU A 53 9.20 -13.24 -8.02
C GLU A 53 9.00 -12.24 -6.89
N GLN A 54 8.44 -11.07 -7.20
CA GLN A 54 8.30 -9.99 -6.22
C GLN A 54 7.07 -9.13 -6.49
N SER A 55 6.48 -8.62 -5.42
CA SER A 55 5.46 -7.59 -5.52
C SER A 55 6.07 -6.28 -5.99
N ILE A 56 5.39 -5.58 -6.90
CA ILE A 56 5.84 -4.31 -7.45
C ILE A 56 4.78 -3.21 -7.34
N ASP A 57 5.25 -1.99 -7.16
CA ASP A 57 4.45 -0.75 -7.19
C ASP A 57 4.71 -0.07 -8.55
N VAL A 58 3.66 0.13 -9.32
CA VAL A 58 3.70 0.67 -10.68
C VAL A 58 3.07 2.05 -10.71
N HIS A 59 3.73 2.99 -11.38
CA HIS A 59 3.22 4.31 -11.71
C HIS A 59 3.37 4.53 -13.21
N LEU A 60 2.28 4.56 -13.95
CA LEU A 60 2.26 4.91 -15.36
C LEU A 60 2.60 6.39 -15.52
N MET A 61 3.50 6.70 -16.45
CA MET A 61 3.94 8.07 -16.71
C MET A 61 3.03 8.79 -17.69
N SER A 62 2.27 8.03 -18.48
CA SER A 62 1.27 8.52 -19.43
C SER A 62 0.22 7.44 -19.68
N GLY A 63 -1.01 7.86 -19.97
CA GLY A 63 -2.14 6.94 -20.17
C GLY A 63 -2.61 6.27 -18.86
N HIS A 64 -3.53 5.36 -18.99
CA HIS A 64 -4.16 4.66 -17.89
C HIS A 64 -4.66 3.28 -18.30
N ILE A 65 -4.86 2.37 -17.34
CA ILE A 65 -5.53 1.09 -17.48
C ILE A 65 -6.90 1.23 -16.80
N TYR A 66 -7.99 1.31 -17.57
CA TYR A 66 -9.35 1.54 -17.04
C TYR A 66 -9.44 2.75 -16.08
N GLY A 67 -8.75 3.84 -16.39
CA GLY A 67 -8.67 5.03 -15.53
C GLY A 67 -7.64 4.94 -14.40
N ILE A 68 -6.94 3.82 -14.22
CA ILE A 68 -5.93 3.62 -13.18
C ILE A 68 -4.56 4.02 -13.69
N THR A 69 -3.89 4.92 -13.00
CA THR A 69 -2.51 5.36 -13.31
C THR A 69 -1.47 4.78 -12.35
N LYS A 70 -1.89 4.41 -11.14
CA LYS A 70 -1.02 3.87 -10.09
C LYS A 70 -1.64 2.62 -9.49
N PHE A 71 -0.88 1.53 -9.47
CA PHE A 71 -1.34 0.24 -8.96
C PHE A 71 -0.19 -0.58 -8.38
N LYS A 72 -0.53 -1.64 -7.70
CA LYS A 72 0.39 -2.67 -7.21
C LYS A 72 0.11 -3.96 -7.94
N LEU A 73 1.15 -4.72 -8.23
CA LEU A 73 1.08 -6.13 -8.56
C LEU A 73 1.62 -6.89 -7.35
N LEU A 74 0.75 -7.57 -6.65
CA LEU A 74 1.06 -8.27 -5.42
C LEU A 74 1.18 -9.76 -5.70
N ARG A 75 2.18 -10.42 -5.10
CA ARG A 75 2.25 -11.87 -5.10
C ARG A 75 1.02 -12.45 -4.40
N GLU A 76 0.57 -13.62 -4.86
CA GLU A 76 -0.47 -14.38 -4.15
C GLU A 76 -0.07 -14.58 -2.68
N ASN A 77 -1.06 -14.63 -1.80
CA ASN A 77 -0.92 -14.86 -0.36
C ASN A 77 -0.14 -13.77 0.42
N THR A 78 0.08 -12.58 -0.17
CA THR A 78 0.62 -11.43 0.59
C THR A 78 -0.46 -10.56 1.23
N ARG A 79 -1.73 -10.84 0.94
CA ARG A 79 -2.92 -10.12 1.40
C ARG A 79 -4.04 -11.09 1.78
N GLY A 80 -3.77 -11.99 2.72
CA GLY A 80 -4.68 -13.06 3.06
C GLY A 80 -4.42 -14.33 2.25
N LYS A 81 -5.36 -15.26 2.25
CA LYS A 81 -5.27 -16.53 1.52
C LYS A 81 -6.14 -16.48 0.28
N LEU A 82 -5.63 -16.98 -0.84
CA LEU A 82 -6.38 -17.13 -2.10
C LEU A 82 -7.07 -15.82 -2.50
N GLU A 83 -8.39 -15.82 -2.61
CA GLU A 83 -9.22 -14.71 -3.06
C GLU A 83 -9.62 -13.73 -1.94
N ASP A 84 -9.13 -13.88 -0.71
CA ASP A 84 -9.55 -13.07 0.44
C ASP A 84 -9.53 -11.57 0.14
N GLU A 85 -8.42 -11.06 -0.41
CA GLU A 85 -8.28 -9.63 -0.71
C GLU A 85 -9.30 -9.16 -1.75
N ILE A 86 -9.55 -9.96 -2.79
CA ILE A 86 -10.51 -9.63 -3.86
C ILE A 86 -11.93 -9.66 -3.31
N PHE A 87 -12.26 -10.69 -2.52
CA PHE A 87 -13.56 -10.84 -1.89
C PHE A 87 -13.87 -9.66 -0.95
N PHE A 88 -12.93 -9.30 -0.08
CA PHE A 88 -13.13 -8.18 0.85
C PHE A 88 -13.24 -6.83 0.12
N MET A 89 -12.46 -6.59 -0.92
CA MET A 89 -12.60 -5.35 -1.70
C MET A 89 -13.95 -5.28 -2.41
N GLU A 90 -14.44 -6.38 -2.95
CA GLU A 90 -15.77 -6.42 -3.57
C GLU A 90 -16.89 -6.26 -2.53
N LEU A 91 -16.78 -6.91 -1.36
CA LEU A 91 -17.72 -6.73 -0.26
C LEU A 91 -17.79 -5.27 0.21
N LEU A 92 -16.65 -4.62 0.41
CA LEU A 92 -16.60 -3.19 0.78
C LEU A 92 -17.27 -2.31 -0.26
N LYS A 93 -17.06 -2.60 -1.54
CA LYS A 93 -17.72 -1.89 -2.64
C LYS A 93 -19.23 -2.06 -2.63
N GLN A 94 -19.73 -3.29 -2.41
CA GLN A 94 -21.17 -3.57 -2.29
C GLN A 94 -21.79 -2.85 -1.08
N LEU A 95 -21.03 -2.65 -0.02
CA LEU A 95 -21.42 -1.87 1.16
C LEU A 95 -21.23 -0.35 0.97
N ASN A 96 -20.91 0.11 -0.25
CA ASN A 96 -20.67 1.51 -0.60
C ASN A 96 -19.51 2.16 0.18
N TYR A 97 -18.52 1.36 0.62
CA TYR A 97 -17.25 1.87 1.11
C TYR A 97 -16.28 2.15 -0.04
N LEU A 98 -15.30 3.01 0.22
CA LEU A 98 -14.21 3.28 -0.72
C LEU A 98 -13.27 2.07 -0.79
N ALA A 99 -13.34 1.33 -1.89
CA ALA A 99 -12.54 0.13 -2.09
C ALA A 99 -11.72 0.20 -3.39
N PRO A 100 -10.40 -0.11 -3.35
CA PRO A 100 -9.57 -0.24 -4.54
C PRO A 100 -10.07 -1.34 -5.48
N ARG A 101 -10.05 -1.08 -6.78
CA ARG A 101 -10.28 -2.14 -7.78
C ARG A 101 -9.18 -3.18 -7.66
N THR A 102 -9.58 -4.43 -7.41
CA THR A 102 -8.66 -5.53 -7.11
C THR A 102 -9.08 -6.76 -7.90
N MET A 103 -8.13 -7.37 -8.61
CA MET A 103 -8.39 -8.53 -9.45
C MET A 103 -7.13 -9.35 -9.70
N TYR A 104 -7.28 -10.61 -10.09
CA TYR A 104 -6.15 -11.38 -10.60
C TYR A 104 -5.78 -10.98 -12.02
N VAL A 105 -4.49 -10.96 -12.29
CA VAL A 105 -3.92 -10.75 -13.63
C VAL A 105 -2.77 -11.72 -13.88
N ASN A 106 -2.65 -12.19 -15.12
CA ASN A 106 -1.48 -12.93 -15.55
C ASN A 106 -0.36 -11.94 -15.91
N THR A 107 0.80 -12.11 -15.31
CA THR A 107 1.95 -11.23 -15.50
C THR A 107 3.13 -11.97 -16.11
N LYS A 108 3.99 -11.22 -16.80
CA LYS A 108 5.32 -11.69 -17.23
C LYS A 108 6.34 -10.61 -16.85
N ILE A 109 7.16 -10.90 -15.84
CA ILE A 109 8.17 -9.97 -15.32
C ILE A 109 9.55 -10.60 -15.52
N SER A 110 10.42 -9.93 -16.26
CA SER A 110 11.77 -10.44 -16.57
C SER A 110 11.78 -11.88 -17.14
N GLY A 111 10.78 -12.21 -17.95
CA GLY A 111 10.63 -13.52 -18.57
C GLY A 111 9.81 -14.54 -17.77
N PHE A 112 9.69 -14.36 -16.47
CA PHE A 112 8.94 -15.25 -15.58
C PHE A 112 7.43 -14.92 -15.60
N ARG A 113 6.60 -15.95 -15.73
CA ARG A 113 5.12 -15.83 -15.72
C ARG A 113 4.61 -16.15 -14.32
N SER A 114 3.70 -15.32 -13.82
CA SER A 114 3.00 -15.56 -12.55
C SER A 114 1.59 -14.97 -12.59
N LYS A 115 0.71 -15.53 -11.78
CA LYS A 115 -0.58 -14.94 -11.45
C LYS A 115 -0.36 -13.98 -10.27
N MET A 116 -0.80 -12.74 -10.39
CA MET A 116 -0.63 -11.72 -9.35
C MET A 116 -1.94 -11.00 -9.09
N ILE A 117 -2.06 -10.41 -7.92
CA ILE A 117 -3.17 -9.51 -7.59
C ILE A 117 -2.83 -8.11 -8.11
N PHE A 118 -3.60 -7.62 -9.08
CA PHE A 118 -3.62 -6.22 -9.45
C PHE A 118 -4.48 -5.46 -8.45
N GLN A 119 -3.94 -4.43 -7.82
CA GLN A 119 -4.66 -3.59 -6.88
C GLN A 119 -4.40 -2.11 -7.16
N GLU A 120 -5.47 -1.37 -7.39
CA GLU A 120 -5.44 0.08 -7.54
C GLU A 120 -4.87 0.75 -6.28
N LYS A 121 -4.15 1.86 -6.45
CA LYS A 121 -3.69 2.66 -5.31
C LYS A 121 -4.74 3.69 -4.90
N ALA A 122 -4.74 4.00 -3.60
CA ALA A 122 -5.59 5.03 -3.01
C ALA A 122 -5.13 6.44 -3.41
N VAL A 123 -5.44 6.84 -4.63
CA VAL A 123 -5.16 8.16 -5.20
C VAL A 123 -6.44 8.76 -5.79
N LYS A 124 -6.32 9.90 -6.43
CA LYS A 124 -7.46 10.67 -6.98
C LYS A 124 -8.40 9.80 -7.84
N GLU A 125 -7.85 8.96 -8.70
CA GLU A 125 -8.61 8.12 -9.64
C GLU A 125 -9.54 7.12 -8.91
N LEU A 126 -9.15 6.67 -7.71
CA LEU A 126 -10.01 5.84 -6.86
C LEU A 126 -11.27 6.60 -6.42
N LEU A 127 -11.14 7.87 -6.05
CA LEU A 127 -12.28 8.71 -5.67
C LEU A 127 -13.20 8.96 -6.86
N GLU A 128 -12.63 9.32 -8.02
CA GLU A 128 -13.36 9.56 -9.25
C GLU A 128 -14.15 8.32 -9.70
N PHE A 129 -13.54 7.15 -9.66
CA PHE A 129 -14.20 5.90 -10.02
C PHE A 129 -15.38 5.58 -9.08
N ASN A 130 -15.22 5.87 -7.78
CA ASN A 130 -16.27 5.66 -6.78
C ASN A 130 -17.25 6.86 -6.67
N GLN A 131 -17.24 7.78 -7.64
CA GLN A 131 -18.12 8.97 -7.68
C GLN A 131 -18.04 9.81 -6.39
N ARG A 132 -16.88 9.86 -5.78
CA ARG A 132 -16.60 10.68 -4.60
C ARG A 132 -15.92 11.99 -5.01
N ARG A 133 -16.22 13.06 -4.27
CA ARG A 133 -15.51 14.34 -4.43
C ARG A 133 -14.04 14.16 -4.12
N GLU A 134 -13.19 14.93 -4.79
CA GLU A 134 -11.78 14.97 -4.45
C GLU A 134 -11.59 15.42 -3.01
N GLY A 135 -10.89 14.61 -2.23
CA GLY A 135 -10.66 14.84 -0.82
C GLY A 135 -9.48 14.01 -0.29
N PRO A 136 -9.11 14.19 0.98
CA PRO A 136 -8.06 13.39 1.58
C PRO A 136 -8.49 11.94 1.75
N ILE A 137 -7.56 11.02 1.46
CA ILE A 137 -7.71 9.59 1.71
C ILE A 137 -6.75 9.21 2.82
N TYR A 138 -7.24 8.50 3.82
CA TYR A 138 -6.45 8.09 4.99
C TYR A 138 -6.33 6.57 5.05
N GLU A 139 -5.20 6.11 5.60
CA GLU A 139 -4.95 4.72 5.97
C GLU A 139 -4.24 4.67 7.33
N GLY A 140 -4.20 3.52 7.99
CA GLY A 140 -3.41 3.33 9.20
C GLY A 140 -1.92 3.60 8.97
N ASP A 141 -1.24 4.29 9.89
CA ASP A 141 0.18 4.62 9.74
C ASP A 141 1.08 3.57 10.38
N GLU A 142 1.42 2.55 9.61
CA GLU A 142 2.33 1.48 10.02
C GLU A 142 3.82 1.84 9.89
N ARG A 143 4.17 3.00 9.32
CA ARG A 143 5.56 3.32 8.94
C ARG A 143 6.54 3.30 10.10
N PHE A 144 6.12 3.78 11.27
CA PHE A 144 6.96 3.77 12.46
C PHE A 144 7.26 2.33 12.89
N ILE A 145 6.23 1.49 12.93
CA ILE A 145 6.30 0.09 13.36
C ILE A 145 7.28 -0.69 12.47
N TRP A 146 7.15 -0.56 11.14
CA TRP A 146 8.05 -1.22 10.21
C TRP A 146 9.49 -0.75 10.33
N ARG A 147 9.72 0.55 10.55
CA ARG A 147 11.08 1.09 10.78
C ARG A 147 11.68 0.55 12.07
N LEU A 148 10.89 0.48 13.13
CA LEU A 148 11.33 -0.07 14.41
C LEU A 148 11.65 -1.56 14.27
N ALA A 149 10.78 -2.34 13.65
CA ALA A 149 10.99 -3.76 13.39
C ALA A 149 12.28 -4.03 12.58
N GLN A 150 12.55 -3.24 11.55
CA GLN A 150 13.80 -3.34 10.77
C GLN A 150 15.04 -3.01 11.61
N LYS A 151 14.98 -2.04 12.50
CA LYS A 151 16.10 -1.71 13.41
C LYS A 151 16.37 -2.83 14.42
N VAL A 152 15.31 -3.44 14.95
CA VAL A 152 15.42 -4.60 15.85
C VAL A 152 16.07 -5.76 15.09
N GLU A 153 15.59 -6.08 13.90
CA GLU A 153 16.12 -7.20 13.09
C GLU A 153 17.59 -6.98 12.67
N SER A 154 17.96 -5.75 12.34
CA SER A 154 19.34 -5.41 11.97
C SER A 154 20.31 -5.31 13.15
N ASN A 155 19.85 -5.59 14.36
CA ASN A 155 20.59 -5.48 15.63
C ASN A 155 21.18 -4.09 15.90
N GLN A 156 20.62 -3.04 15.27
CA GLN A 156 21.06 -1.65 15.48
C GLN A 156 20.72 -1.13 16.89
N LEU A 157 19.87 -1.82 17.62
CA LEU A 157 19.41 -1.45 18.96
C LEU A 157 20.05 -2.31 20.07
N GLY A 158 20.93 -3.25 19.71
CA GLY A 158 21.67 -4.09 20.66
C GLY A 158 20.75 -4.81 21.64
N ASN A 159 21.13 -4.82 22.92
CA ASN A 159 20.37 -5.51 23.98
C ASN A 159 18.97 -4.93 24.25
N HIS A 160 18.64 -3.75 23.72
CA HIS A 160 17.32 -3.14 23.87
C HIS A 160 16.27 -3.75 22.92
N ALA A 161 16.70 -4.56 21.94
CA ALA A 161 15.82 -5.12 20.93
C ALA A 161 14.68 -5.97 21.52
N ALA A 162 14.96 -6.80 22.52
CA ALA A 162 13.98 -7.70 23.14
C ALA A 162 12.82 -6.94 23.80
N GLY A 163 13.10 -5.80 24.45
CA GLY A 163 12.08 -4.97 25.09
C GLY A 163 11.16 -4.23 24.11
N LEU A 164 11.52 -4.17 22.83
CA LEU A 164 10.74 -3.45 21.80
C LEU A 164 9.74 -4.35 21.07
N LEU A 165 9.87 -5.66 21.11
CA LEU A 165 8.95 -6.59 20.46
C LEU A 165 7.49 -6.43 20.91
N PRO A 166 7.17 -6.34 22.23
CA PRO A 166 5.81 -6.07 22.68
C PRO A 166 5.28 -4.71 22.22
N ILE A 167 6.15 -3.70 22.12
CA ILE A 167 5.79 -2.36 21.62
C ILE A 167 5.42 -2.43 20.13
N ILE A 168 6.14 -3.21 19.34
CA ILE A 168 5.82 -3.43 17.93
C ILE A 168 4.44 -4.07 17.79
N ASP A 169 4.15 -5.13 18.54
CA ASP A 169 2.87 -5.83 18.48
C ASP A 169 1.70 -4.94 18.96
N SER A 170 1.88 -4.17 20.03
CA SER A 170 0.87 -3.23 20.52
C SER A 170 0.69 -2.05 19.57
N GLY A 171 1.74 -1.61 18.90
CA GLY A 171 1.74 -0.51 17.95
C GLY A 171 0.83 -0.75 16.74
N PHE A 172 0.67 -2.00 16.27
CA PHE A 172 -0.29 -2.33 15.21
C PHE A 172 -1.75 -2.13 15.64
N LYS A 173 -2.04 -2.24 16.93
CA LYS A 173 -3.38 -2.05 17.48
C LYS A 173 -3.72 -0.58 17.71
N SER A 174 -2.72 0.28 17.88
CA SER A 174 -2.87 1.69 18.25
C SER A 174 -2.33 2.66 17.21
N MET A 175 -2.09 2.20 15.97
CA MET A 175 -1.60 3.06 14.91
C MET A 175 -2.64 4.14 14.56
N LEU A 176 -2.15 5.37 14.40
CA LEU A 176 -2.96 6.50 13.96
C LEU A 176 -3.09 6.50 12.43
N ALA A 177 -4.04 7.29 11.92
CA ALA A 177 -4.22 7.46 10.49
C ALA A 177 -3.21 8.45 9.89
N ARG A 178 -2.86 8.21 8.62
CA ARG A 178 -2.10 9.15 7.79
C ARG A 178 -2.76 9.35 6.44
N GLN A 179 -2.58 10.51 5.85
CA GLN A 179 -3.03 10.77 4.48
C GLN A 179 -2.12 10.10 3.45
N VAL A 180 -2.70 9.41 2.48
CA VAL A 180 -1.97 8.72 1.40
C VAL A 180 -1.90 9.51 0.11
N ASN A 181 -2.91 10.31 -0.23
CA ASN A 181 -2.94 11.16 -1.42
C ASN A 181 -2.37 12.55 -1.13
N THR A 182 -1.13 12.63 -0.67
CA THR A 182 -0.48 13.87 -0.22
C THR A 182 -0.39 14.97 -1.28
N GLN A 183 -0.50 14.66 -2.56
CA GLN A 183 -0.56 15.66 -3.64
C GLN A 183 -1.74 16.63 -3.50
N LEU A 184 -2.81 16.23 -2.80
CA LEU A 184 -3.93 17.11 -2.51
C LEU A 184 -3.49 18.32 -1.65
N ILE A 185 -2.62 18.11 -0.67
CA ILE A 185 -2.17 19.15 0.26
C ILE A 185 -1.49 20.32 -0.47
N SER A 186 -0.74 20.01 -1.54
CA SER A 186 0.01 21.03 -2.30
C SER A 186 -0.86 21.86 -3.25
N LYS A 187 -2.15 21.53 -3.43
CA LYS A 187 -3.02 22.26 -4.37
C LYS A 187 -3.38 23.67 -3.91
N SER A 188 -3.67 23.84 -2.62
CA SER A 188 -3.98 25.16 -2.04
C SER A 188 -3.91 25.11 -0.52
N LYS A 189 -3.86 26.31 0.12
CA LYS A 189 -3.93 26.46 1.57
C LYS A 189 -5.22 25.86 2.16
N ASN A 190 -6.33 26.01 1.48
CA ASN A 190 -7.62 25.44 1.92
C ASN A 190 -7.59 23.89 1.91
N HIS A 191 -7.01 23.25 0.88
CA HIS A 191 -6.84 21.79 0.87
C HIS A 191 -5.90 21.32 1.98
N SER A 192 -4.84 22.07 2.27
CA SER A 192 -3.95 21.77 3.40
C SER A 192 -4.68 21.84 4.73
N LEU A 193 -5.45 22.89 4.98
CA LEU A 193 -6.24 23.06 6.20
C LEU A 193 -7.31 21.99 6.34
N MET A 194 -8.06 21.72 5.28
CA MET A 194 -9.09 20.64 5.24
C MET A 194 -8.46 19.29 5.58
N SER A 195 -7.31 18.99 4.99
CA SER A 195 -6.59 17.72 5.25
C SER A 195 -6.12 17.62 6.68
N SER A 196 -5.58 18.69 7.24
CA SER A 196 -5.12 18.73 8.64
C SER A 196 -6.28 18.54 9.63
N ASN A 197 -7.37 19.26 9.45
CA ASN A 197 -8.54 19.17 10.33
C ASN A 197 -9.18 17.78 10.27
N ALA A 198 -9.35 17.23 9.06
CA ALA A 198 -9.92 15.89 8.88
C ALA A 198 -9.03 14.80 9.51
N LEU A 199 -7.69 14.92 9.39
CA LEU A 199 -6.76 14.00 10.02
C LEU A 199 -6.83 14.06 11.54
N SER A 200 -6.87 15.27 12.10
CA SER A 200 -6.99 15.48 13.56
C SER A 200 -8.27 14.87 14.11
N ASN A 201 -9.39 15.11 13.46
CA ASN A 201 -10.69 14.54 13.87
C ASN A 201 -10.71 13.01 13.76
N LEU A 202 -10.14 12.45 12.69
CA LEU A 202 -10.06 11.00 12.50
C LEU A 202 -9.16 10.36 13.58
N ASN A 203 -8.02 10.94 13.88
CA ASN A 203 -7.12 10.43 14.92
C ASN A 203 -7.76 10.54 16.30
N LEU A 204 -8.48 11.63 16.60
CA LEU A 204 -9.23 11.77 17.84
C LEU A 204 -10.32 10.69 17.97
N ALA A 205 -11.12 10.50 16.92
CA ALA A 205 -12.15 9.44 16.88
C ALA A 205 -11.53 8.04 17.08
N TYR A 206 -10.35 7.78 16.50
CA TYR A 206 -9.65 6.52 16.68
C TYR A 206 -9.16 6.31 18.11
N LEU A 207 -8.63 7.35 18.76
CA LEU A 207 -8.21 7.31 20.17
C LEU A 207 -9.40 7.07 21.10
N LEU A 208 -10.53 7.72 20.85
CA LEU A 208 -11.78 7.50 21.59
C LEU A 208 -12.28 6.07 21.45
N TYR A 209 -12.33 5.56 20.21
CA TYR A 209 -12.75 4.18 19.93
C TYR A 209 -11.90 3.13 20.65
N ASN A 210 -10.60 3.36 20.77
CA ASN A 210 -9.68 2.44 21.46
C ASN A 210 -9.58 2.70 22.97
N ASN A 211 -10.42 3.53 23.56
CA ASN A 211 -10.37 3.95 24.97
C ASN A 211 -8.98 4.53 25.39
N MET A 212 -8.25 5.08 24.46
CA MET A 212 -6.93 5.68 24.69
C MET A 212 -7.03 7.16 25.09
N TYR A 213 -8.23 7.69 25.07
CA TYR A 213 -8.54 9.08 25.40
C TYR A 213 -9.52 9.09 26.56
N ASN A 214 -9.22 9.90 27.59
CA ASN A 214 -10.11 10.10 28.72
C ASN A 214 -10.54 11.57 28.75
N GLU A 215 -11.83 11.85 28.57
CA GLU A 215 -12.40 13.20 28.53
C GLU A 215 -12.15 13.99 29.81
N SER A 216 -11.91 13.32 30.94
CA SER A 216 -11.62 13.98 32.22
C SER A 216 -10.26 14.68 32.29
N ARG A 217 -9.48 14.66 31.20
CA ARG A 217 -8.15 15.30 31.13
C ARG A 217 -8.09 16.49 30.17
N ILE A 218 -9.24 17.03 29.74
CA ILE A 218 -9.32 18.26 28.94
C ILE A 218 -9.54 19.46 29.86
#